data_c382247e618cba75732898f2d977f490
#
_entry.id   c382247e618cba75732898f2d977f490
#
_cell.length_a   1.000
_cell.length_b   1.000
_cell.length_c   1.000
_cell.angle_alpha   90.00
_cell.angle_beta   90.00
_cell.angle_gamma   90.00
#
_symmetry.space_group_name_H-M   'P 1'
#
loop_
_entity.id
_entity.type
_entity.pdbx_description
1 polymer ?
#
loop_
_entity_poly.entity_id
_entity_poly.type
_entity_poly.pdbx_seq_one_letter_code
_entity_poly.pdbx_strand_id
1 'polypeptide(L)'
;MINEQEKPHKSIWLLAAALACVGAGQSTVFILIPSEVRSLGFTEFEVGLIFSISALAWMIFSPFWGRLSDKFGRGSIFLLGMIGFAFSMASFAAILISAQSFLLPLALVFPLLVLTRLINGLLGSAVRPAAGGRIADLTSPTTRTAGFARFDAGWQFGVVIGPIVVGVLLSVFNENLLAPFLFIALLGLIIGFYNFKNMNESFEAEDLKQQPKLKFYDSRVWPSLLVASFMGIANACLVLTSALYTKDVIITNGESVYAVVAIGFSLVAMSGMFANLFIVDKFKIRPLNLIKWLSLIHISEPTRPLR
;
A
#
# COMPACT_ATOMS: atom_id res chain seq x y z
N MET A 1 22.00 -16.69 -26.60
CA MET A 1 20.66 -17.17 -26.21
C MET A 1 20.44 -16.72 -24.78
N ILE A 2 19.83 -15.56 -24.58
CA ILE A 2 19.45 -15.03 -23.24
C ILE A 2 18.19 -15.80 -22.85
N ASN A 3 18.28 -16.47 -21.71
CA ASN A 3 17.33 -17.43 -21.18
C ASN A 3 15.93 -16.81 -21.07
N GLU A 4 14.96 -17.22 -21.86
CA GLU A 4 13.57 -16.70 -21.84
C GLU A 4 12.85 -16.90 -20.49
N GLN A 5 13.39 -17.76 -19.63
CA GLN A 5 12.85 -17.99 -18.27
C GLN A 5 13.21 -16.90 -17.25
N GLU A 6 14.20 -16.02 -17.52
CA GLU A 6 14.56 -14.92 -16.61
C GLU A 6 13.67 -13.67 -16.75
N LYS A 7 13.05 -13.46 -17.91
CA LYS A 7 12.23 -12.26 -18.18
C LYS A 7 11.03 -12.09 -17.24
N PRO A 8 10.20 -13.12 -16.94
CA PRO A 8 9.05 -12.96 -16.04
C PRO A 8 9.46 -12.65 -14.62
N HIS A 9 10.57 -13.17 -14.14
CA HIS A 9 11.08 -12.94 -12.79
C HIS A 9 11.48 -11.48 -12.56
N LYS A 10 12.21 -10.88 -13.50
CA LYS A 10 12.66 -9.47 -13.44
C LYS A 10 11.48 -8.51 -13.46
N SER A 11 10.48 -8.74 -14.28
CA SER A 11 9.29 -7.90 -14.36
C SER A 11 8.50 -7.87 -13.05
N ILE A 12 8.38 -8.99 -12.33
CA ILE A 12 7.70 -9.03 -11.04
C ILE A 12 8.45 -8.21 -9.98
N TRP A 13 9.78 -8.26 -9.95
CA TRP A 13 10.59 -7.45 -9.04
C TRP A 13 10.51 -5.95 -9.32
N LEU A 14 10.35 -5.56 -10.60
CA LEU A 14 10.11 -4.16 -10.96
C LEU A 14 8.74 -3.67 -10.46
N LEU A 15 7.71 -4.52 -10.54
CA LEU A 15 6.40 -4.24 -9.94
C LEU A 15 6.50 -4.17 -8.40
N ALA A 16 7.27 -5.06 -7.79
CA ALA A 16 7.53 -5.04 -6.35
C ALA A 16 8.25 -3.75 -5.91
N ALA A 17 9.20 -3.24 -6.71
CA ALA A 17 9.87 -1.98 -6.45
C ALA A 17 8.90 -0.78 -6.50
N ALA A 18 7.96 -0.78 -7.44
CA ALA A 18 6.91 0.24 -7.48
C ALA A 18 6.00 0.16 -6.24
N LEU A 19 5.63 -1.05 -5.84
CA LEU A 19 4.81 -1.24 -4.64
C LEU A 19 5.58 -0.86 -3.37
N ALA A 20 6.90 -1.06 -3.34
CA ALA A 20 7.77 -0.58 -2.26
C ALA A 20 7.74 0.96 -2.16
N CYS A 21 7.78 1.67 -3.28
CA CYS A 21 7.65 3.12 -3.30
C CYS A 21 6.29 3.57 -2.75
N VAL A 22 5.20 2.91 -3.15
CA VAL A 22 3.85 3.20 -2.62
C VAL A 22 3.77 2.88 -1.12
N GLY A 23 4.36 1.77 -0.66
CA GLY A 23 4.43 1.40 0.75
C GLY A 23 5.22 2.40 1.58
N ALA A 24 6.37 2.88 1.07
CA ALA A 24 7.16 3.94 1.71
C ALA A 24 6.38 5.25 1.81
N GLY A 25 5.67 5.65 0.76
CA GLY A 25 4.80 6.82 0.79
C GLY A 25 3.66 6.68 1.80
N GLN A 26 3.05 5.50 1.87
CA GLN A 26 1.98 5.26 2.84
C GLN A 26 2.47 5.31 4.28
N SER A 27 3.63 4.72 4.60
CA SER A 27 4.20 4.81 5.94
C SER A 27 4.63 6.24 6.30
N THR A 28 5.17 7.00 5.35
CA THR A 28 5.47 8.43 5.52
C THR A 28 4.23 9.21 5.90
N VAL A 29 3.12 8.99 5.19
CA VAL A 29 1.83 9.62 5.45
C VAL A 29 1.31 9.26 6.86
N PHE A 30 1.38 7.99 7.25
CA PHE A 30 0.89 7.56 8.58
C PHE A 30 1.73 8.09 9.74
N ILE A 31 3.02 8.34 9.53
CA ILE A 31 3.92 8.83 10.57
C ILE A 31 3.81 10.36 10.71
N LEU A 32 3.87 11.09 9.61
CA LEU A 32 3.98 12.54 9.64
C LEU A 32 2.63 13.25 9.77
N ILE A 33 1.60 12.77 9.06
CA ILE A 33 0.35 13.52 8.93
C ILE A 33 -0.40 13.71 10.24
N PRO A 34 -0.56 12.71 11.11
CA PRO A 34 -1.33 12.90 12.34
C PRO A 34 -0.74 14.01 13.22
N SER A 35 0.59 14.10 13.33
CA SER A 35 1.26 15.14 14.11
C SER A 35 1.15 16.51 13.46
N GLU A 36 1.40 16.60 12.16
CA GLU A 36 1.40 17.88 11.44
C GLU A 36 0.01 18.49 11.32
N VAL A 37 -1.02 17.70 11.04
CA VAL A 37 -2.39 18.18 10.94
C VAL A 37 -2.91 18.62 12.32
N ARG A 38 -2.55 17.89 13.38
CA ARG A 38 -2.89 18.30 14.76
C ARG A 38 -2.18 19.59 15.19
N SER A 39 -0.94 19.82 14.78
CA SER A 39 -0.22 21.07 15.07
C SER A 39 -0.88 22.29 14.45
N LEU A 40 -1.65 22.12 13.37
CA LEU A 40 -2.47 23.14 12.73
C LEU A 40 -3.82 23.37 13.44
N GLY A 41 -4.12 22.62 14.50
CA GLY A 41 -5.34 22.76 15.30
C GLY A 41 -6.51 21.87 14.89
N PHE A 42 -6.31 20.92 13.96
CA PHE A 42 -7.35 19.97 13.57
C PHE A 42 -7.52 18.84 14.59
N THR A 43 -8.74 18.36 14.70
CA THR A 43 -9.12 17.27 15.61
C THR A 43 -8.68 15.90 15.10
N GLU A 44 -8.61 14.92 15.99
CA GLU A 44 -8.31 13.53 15.62
C GLU A 44 -9.37 12.93 14.68
N PHE A 45 -10.62 13.38 14.80
CA PHE A 45 -11.70 12.99 13.90
C PHE A 45 -11.45 13.48 12.46
N GLU A 46 -11.00 14.73 12.29
CA GLU A 46 -10.66 15.28 10.98
C GLU A 46 -9.47 14.54 10.34
N VAL A 47 -8.44 14.24 11.14
CA VAL A 47 -7.33 13.39 10.70
C VAL A 47 -7.85 12.02 10.25
N GLY A 48 -8.72 11.39 11.03
CA GLY A 48 -9.35 10.12 10.69
C GLY A 48 -10.17 10.19 9.39
N LEU A 49 -10.89 11.28 9.13
CA LEU A 49 -11.64 11.51 7.90
C LEU A 49 -10.74 11.56 6.67
N ILE A 50 -9.58 12.24 6.74
CA ILE A 50 -8.61 12.30 5.64
C ILE A 50 -8.19 10.90 5.18
N PHE A 51 -7.92 9.99 6.13
CA PHE A 51 -7.56 8.61 5.82
C PHE A 51 -8.74 7.78 5.33
N SER A 52 -9.89 7.91 5.99
CA SER A 52 -11.09 7.13 5.70
C SER A 52 -11.64 7.40 4.30
N ILE A 53 -11.66 8.66 3.86
CA ILE A 53 -12.10 9.05 2.52
C ILE A 53 -11.19 8.44 1.45
N SER A 54 -9.88 8.46 1.67
CA SER A 54 -8.92 7.81 0.76
C SER A 54 -9.16 6.30 0.67
N ALA A 55 -9.33 5.64 1.81
CA ALA A 55 -9.57 4.20 1.88
C ALA A 55 -10.88 3.79 1.19
N LEU A 56 -11.94 4.58 1.41
CA LEU A 56 -13.23 4.38 0.75
C LEU A 56 -13.12 4.51 -0.77
N ALA A 57 -12.42 5.55 -1.25
CA ALA A 57 -12.16 5.72 -2.67
C ALA A 57 -11.34 4.53 -3.25
N TRP A 58 -10.33 4.05 -2.54
CA TRP A 58 -9.57 2.86 -2.92
C TRP A 58 -10.47 1.63 -3.09
N MET A 59 -11.36 1.40 -2.15
CA MET A 59 -12.30 0.27 -2.17
C MET A 59 -13.24 0.35 -3.38
N ILE A 60 -13.79 1.53 -3.66
CA ILE A 60 -14.77 1.73 -4.74
C ILE A 60 -14.10 1.65 -6.12
N PHE A 61 -12.96 2.31 -6.30
CA PHE A 61 -12.35 2.46 -7.63
C PHE A 61 -11.40 1.32 -8.02
N SER A 62 -10.87 0.55 -7.07
CA SER A 62 -9.95 -0.56 -7.37
C SER A 62 -10.54 -1.60 -8.36
N PRO A 63 -11.79 -2.09 -8.21
CA PRO A 63 -12.40 -3.00 -9.18
C PRO A 63 -12.64 -2.36 -10.56
N PHE A 64 -12.90 -1.04 -10.58
CA PHE A 64 -13.06 -0.30 -11.83
C PHE A 64 -11.75 -0.27 -12.62
N TRP A 65 -10.62 0.03 -11.95
CA TRP A 65 -9.30 0.05 -12.56
C TRP A 65 -8.85 -1.31 -13.06
N GLY A 66 -9.21 -2.39 -12.35
CA GLY A 66 -8.94 -3.75 -12.82
C GLY A 66 -9.52 -3.99 -14.21
N ARG A 67 -10.81 -3.71 -14.39
CA ARG A 67 -11.50 -3.84 -15.69
C ARG A 67 -10.94 -2.89 -16.74
N LEU A 68 -10.58 -1.68 -16.33
CA LEU A 68 -10.05 -0.68 -17.26
C LEU A 68 -8.65 -1.06 -17.73
N SER A 69 -7.84 -1.67 -16.86
CA SER A 69 -6.50 -2.17 -17.21
C SER A 69 -6.54 -3.33 -18.21
N ASP A 70 -7.60 -4.15 -18.14
CA ASP A 70 -7.83 -5.19 -19.14
C ASP A 70 -8.17 -4.59 -20.52
N LYS A 71 -8.84 -3.44 -20.57
CA LYS A 71 -9.28 -2.79 -21.81
C LYS A 71 -8.23 -1.87 -22.43
N PHE A 72 -7.57 -1.05 -21.63
CA PHE A 72 -6.65 0.01 -22.08
C PHE A 72 -5.17 -0.34 -21.90
N GLY A 73 -4.88 -1.53 -21.42
CA GLY A 73 -3.53 -2.02 -21.19
C GLY A 73 -3.05 -1.83 -19.75
N ARG A 74 -2.39 -2.88 -19.24
CA ARG A 74 -1.88 -2.92 -17.87
C ARG A 74 -0.93 -1.76 -17.56
N GLY A 75 -0.01 -1.48 -18.49
CA GLY A 75 1.02 -0.46 -18.32
C GLY A 75 0.45 0.95 -18.21
N SER A 76 -0.51 1.30 -19.06
CA SER A 76 -1.13 2.64 -19.07
C SER A 76 -1.88 2.95 -17.79
N ILE A 77 -2.67 2.00 -17.31
CA ILE A 77 -3.44 2.14 -16.05
C ILE A 77 -2.51 2.14 -14.83
N PHE A 78 -1.46 1.32 -14.86
CA PHE A 78 -0.43 1.32 -13.82
C PHE A 78 0.27 2.67 -13.73
N LEU A 79 0.71 3.24 -14.86
CA LEU A 79 1.36 4.55 -14.90
C LEU A 79 0.43 5.66 -14.40
N LEU A 80 -0.84 5.65 -14.82
CA LEU A 80 -1.84 6.59 -14.34
C LEU A 80 -1.96 6.53 -12.80
N GLY A 81 -1.97 5.34 -12.23
CA GLY A 81 -1.97 5.14 -10.79
C GLY A 81 -0.72 5.71 -10.10
N MET A 82 0.47 5.50 -10.67
CA MET A 82 1.71 6.05 -10.13
C MET A 82 1.78 7.58 -10.24
N ILE A 83 1.24 8.16 -11.31
CA ILE A 83 1.10 9.63 -11.45
C ILE A 83 0.14 10.17 -10.39
N GLY A 84 -1.01 9.54 -10.19
CA GLY A 84 -1.98 9.93 -9.16
C GLY A 84 -1.39 9.85 -7.75
N PHE A 85 -0.64 8.79 -7.46
CA PHE A 85 0.11 8.65 -6.21
C PHE A 85 1.12 9.78 -6.01
N ALA A 86 1.99 10.02 -7.00
CA ALA A 86 3.01 11.04 -6.93
C ALA A 86 2.43 12.46 -6.80
N PHE A 87 1.39 12.77 -7.56
CA PHE A 87 0.66 14.03 -7.46
C PHE A 87 0.07 14.23 -6.06
N SER A 88 -0.56 13.20 -5.51
CA SER A 88 -1.10 13.26 -4.15
C SER A 88 -0.02 13.49 -3.09
N MET A 89 1.15 12.83 -3.21
CA MET A 89 2.26 13.04 -2.29
C MET A 89 2.77 14.49 -2.35
N ALA A 90 3.06 14.99 -3.54
CA ALA A 90 3.59 16.33 -3.74
C ALA A 90 2.60 17.43 -3.30
N SER A 91 1.33 17.31 -3.71
CA SER A 91 0.30 18.29 -3.35
C SER A 91 -0.01 18.29 -1.87
N PHE A 92 0.00 17.13 -1.22
CA PHE A 92 -0.22 17.04 0.22
C PHE A 92 0.86 17.79 1.00
N ALA A 93 2.13 17.59 0.68
CA ALA A 93 3.24 18.31 1.30
C ALA A 93 3.17 19.82 1.02
N ALA A 94 2.84 20.21 -0.22
CA ALA A 94 2.70 21.63 -0.58
C ALA A 94 1.61 22.33 0.25
N ILE A 95 0.47 21.68 0.47
CA ILE A 95 -0.62 22.23 1.29
C ILE A 95 -0.17 22.38 2.75
N LEU A 96 0.48 21.37 3.34
CA LEU A 96 0.95 21.44 4.72
C LEU A 96 1.92 22.61 4.93
N ILE A 97 2.91 22.75 4.06
CA ILE A 97 3.90 23.82 4.17
C ILE A 97 3.26 25.20 3.95
N SER A 98 2.34 25.31 2.97
CA SER A 98 1.61 26.55 2.75
C SER A 98 0.76 26.95 3.95
N ALA A 99 0.21 25.97 4.66
CA ALA A 99 -0.53 26.19 5.89
C ALA A 99 0.37 26.63 7.05
N GLN A 100 1.50 25.97 7.24
CA GLN A 100 2.51 26.33 8.25
C GLN A 100 3.12 27.72 8.03
N SER A 101 3.29 28.12 6.77
CA SER A 101 3.81 29.43 6.37
C SER A 101 2.75 30.52 6.31
N PHE A 102 1.52 30.26 6.76
CA PHE A 102 0.38 31.18 6.70
C PHE A 102 0.04 31.71 5.29
N LEU A 103 0.51 31.04 4.26
CA LEU A 103 0.19 31.37 2.86
C LEU A 103 -1.20 30.88 2.45
N LEU A 104 -1.76 29.91 3.17
CA LEU A 104 -3.07 29.32 2.91
C LEU A 104 -4.00 29.54 4.10
N PRO A 105 -5.22 30.09 3.89
CA PRO A 105 -6.22 30.20 4.95
C PRO A 105 -6.56 28.84 5.55
N LEU A 106 -6.58 28.73 6.88
CA LEU A 106 -6.79 27.46 7.61
C LEU A 106 -8.09 26.77 7.20
N ALA A 107 -9.14 27.55 6.88
CA ALA A 107 -10.43 27.02 6.39
C ALA A 107 -10.31 26.22 5.09
N LEU A 108 -9.29 26.48 4.25
CA LEU A 108 -9.06 25.77 3.00
C LEU A 108 -8.14 24.55 3.18
N VAL A 109 -7.36 24.47 4.25
CA VAL A 109 -6.37 23.43 4.48
C VAL A 109 -7.05 22.05 4.52
N PHE A 110 -8.04 21.87 5.39
CA PHE A 110 -8.73 20.58 5.55
C PHE A 110 -9.38 20.09 4.25
N PRO A 111 -10.22 20.85 3.53
CA PRO A 111 -10.82 20.38 2.29
C PRO A 111 -9.78 20.07 1.21
N LEU A 112 -8.68 20.81 1.13
CA LEU A 112 -7.60 20.52 0.19
C LEU A 112 -6.84 19.26 0.54
N LEU A 113 -6.55 19.00 1.83
CA LEU A 113 -5.95 17.75 2.28
C LEU A 113 -6.85 16.54 1.97
N VAL A 114 -8.16 16.67 2.23
CA VAL A 114 -9.15 15.65 1.84
C VAL A 114 -9.15 15.42 0.33
N LEU A 115 -9.11 16.48 -0.47
CA LEU A 115 -9.09 16.36 -1.93
C LEU A 115 -7.85 15.63 -2.44
N THR A 116 -6.66 15.92 -1.91
CA THR A 116 -5.43 15.21 -2.30
C THR A 116 -5.49 13.73 -1.94
N ARG A 117 -6.09 13.39 -0.80
CA ARG A 117 -6.28 12.00 -0.38
C ARG A 117 -7.35 11.29 -1.22
N LEU A 118 -8.40 12.00 -1.60
CA LEU A 118 -9.41 11.49 -2.54
C LEU A 118 -8.78 11.19 -3.91
N ILE A 119 -7.92 12.06 -4.42
CA ILE A 119 -7.17 11.84 -5.66
C ILE A 119 -6.27 10.60 -5.53
N ASN A 120 -5.58 10.44 -4.39
CA ASN A 120 -4.80 9.22 -4.13
C ASN A 120 -5.68 7.96 -4.13
N GLY A 121 -6.83 8.02 -3.48
CA GLY A 121 -7.79 6.92 -3.45
C GLY A 121 -8.35 6.60 -4.83
N LEU A 122 -8.67 7.62 -5.61
CA LEU A 122 -9.20 7.49 -6.95
C LEU A 122 -8.15 6.93 -7.93
N LEU A 123 -7.03 7.61 -8.10
CA LEU A 123 -6.02 7.27 -9.11
C LEU A 123 -5.02 6.24 -8.60
N GLY A 124 -4.48 6.42 -7.39
CA GLY A 124 -3.49 5.51 -6.80
C GLY A 124 -4.00 4.08 -6.65
N SER A 125 -5.32 3.90 -6.48
CA SER A 125 -5.95 2.57 -6.43
C SER A 125 -5.80 1.77 -7.73
N ALA A 126 -5.37 2.38 -8.84
CA ALA A 126 -5.11 1.70 -10.10
C ALA A 126 -3.84 0.83 -10.08
N VAL A 127 -2.87 1.14 -9.23
CA VAL A 127 -1.56 0.47 -9.20
C VAL A 127 -1.68 -1.04 -8.94
N ARG A 128 -2.37 -1.43 -7.87
CA ARG A 128 -2.46 -2.85 -7.47
C ARG A 128 -3.24 -3.72 -8.46
N PRO A 129 -4.42 -3.34 -8.95
CA PRO A 129 -5.15 -4.15 -9.93
C PRO A 129 -4.40 -4.32 -11.25
N ALA A 130 -3.79 -3.25 -11.78
CA ALA A 130 -3.02 -3.31 -13.01
C ALA A 130 -1.76 -4.19 -12.87
N ALA A 131 -1.02 -4.05 -11.76
CA ALA A 131 0.12 -4.90 -11.45
C ALA A 131 -0.31 -6.36 -11.23
N GLY A 132 -1.40 -6.59 -10.50
CA GLY A 132 -1.95 -7.93 -10.24
C GLY A 132 -2.36 -8.64 -11.53
N GLY A 133 -3.00 -7.93 -12.46
CA GLY A 133 -3.28 -8.44 -13.79
C GLY A 133 -1.99 -8.83 -14.52
N ARG A 134 -0.96 -7.97 -14.53
CA ARG A 134 0.32 -8.28 -15.16
C ARG A 134 1.02 -9.49 -14.53
N ILE A 135 0.98 -9.64 -13.21
CA ILE A 135 1.51 -10.82 -12.53
C ILE A 135 0.76 -12.09 -12.96
N ALA A 136 -0.58 -12.01 -13.08
CA ALA A 136 -1.38 -13.13 -13.56
C ALA A 136 -1.02 -13.54 -15.00
N ASP A 137 -0.72 -12.56 -15.86
CA ASP A 137 -0.29 -12.79 -17.25
C ASP A 137 1.12 -13.41 -17.32
N LEU A 138 2.01 -13.06 -16.38
CA LEU A 138 3.41 -13.55 -16.32
C LEU A 138 3.58 -14.89 -15.59
N THR A 139 2.54 -15.40 -14.93
CA THR A 139 2.63 -16.57 -14.04
C THR A 139 1.62 -17.64 -14.40
N SER A 140 2.03 -18.91 -14.30
CA SER A 140 1.12 -20.05 -14.35
C SER A 140 0.31 -20.19 -13.06
N PRO A 141 -0.80 -20.95 -13.04
CA PRO A 141 -1.56 -21.22 -11.81
C PRO A 141 -0.73 -21.77 -10.64
N THR A 142 0.36 -22.50 -10.95
CA THR A 142 1.25 -23.09 -9.93
C THR A 142 2.27 -22.11 -9.36
N THR A 143 2.65 -21.06 -10.12
CA THR A 143 3.65 -20.07 -9.72
C THR A 143 3.04 -18.73 -9.33
N ARG A 144 1.74 -18.55 -9.54
CA ARG A 144 1.02 -17.28 -9.32
C ARG A 144 1.09 -16.80 -7.87
N THR A 145 0.93 -17.71 -6.91
CA THR A 145 1.03 -17.36 -5.48
C THR A 145 2.41 -16.82 -5.13
N ALA A 146 3.47 -17.42 -5.64
CA ALA A 146 4.84 -16.94 -5.45
C ALA A 146 5.06 -15.57 -6.12
N GLY A 147 4.48 -15.35 -7.30
CA GLY A 147 4.51 -14.04 -7.97
C GLY A 147 3.88 -12.93 -7.13
N PHE A 148 2.70 -13.18 -6.58
CA PHE A 148 2.04 -12.22 -5.67
C PHE A 148 2.80 -12.05 -4.36
N ALA A 149 3.39 -13.11 -3.80
CA ALA A 149 4.19 -13.01 -2.58
C ALA A 149 5.40 -12.08 -2.75
N ARG A 150 6.10 -12.16 -3.89
CA ARG A 150 7.21 -11.24 -4.23
C ARG A 150 6.72 -9.80 -4.37
N PHE A 151 5.58 -9.60 -5.01
CA PHE A 151 4.98 -8.29 -5.19
C PHE A 151 4.61 -7.66 -3.84
N ASP A 152 3.96 -8.42 -2.95
CA ASP A 152 3.58 -7.95 -1.63
C ASP A 152 4.78 -7.78 -0.69
N ALA A 153 5.86 -8.55 -0.86
CA ALA A 153 7.11 -8.31 -0.16
C ALA A 153 7.68 -6.91 -0.46
N GLY A 154 7.48 -6.41 -1.69
CA GLY A 154 7.81 -5.02 -2.04
C GLY A 154 7.07 -4.00 -1.17
N TRP A 155 5.76 -4.18 -0.95
CA TRP A 155 4.99 -3.32 -0.03
C TRP A 155 5.58 -3.31 1.37
N GLN A 156 5.84 -4.48 1.94
CA GLN A 156 6.41 -4.60 3.29
C GLN A 156 7.79 -3.95 3.37
N PHE A 157 8.64 -4.14 2.36
CA PHE A 157 9.94 -3.47 2.28
C PHE A 157 9.77 -1.94 2.29
N GLY A 158 8.82 -1.41 1.52
CA GLY A 158 8.51 0.02 1.50
C GLY A 158 8.06 0.55 2.87
N VAL A 159 7.21 -0.18 3.57
CA VAL A 159 6.74 0.19 4.91
C VAL A 159 7.90 0.26 5.91
N VAL A 160 8.89 -0.65 5.80
CA VAL A 160 10.10 -0.64 6.66
C VAL A 160 11.03 0.51 6.32
N ILE A 161 11.30 0.73 5.01
CA ILE A 161 12.30 1.69 4.57
C ILE A 161 11.79 3.14 4.63
N GLY A 162 10.48 3.35 4.53
CA GLY A 162 9.85 4.68 4.52
C GLY A 162 10.25 5.55 5.70
N PRO A 163 10.09 5.10 6.96
CA PRO A 163 10.52 5.86 8.14
C PRO A 163 11.99 6.22 8.14
N ILE A 164 12.85 5.32 7.66
CA ILE A 164 14.30 5.55 7.56
C ILE A 164 14.58 6.65 6.54
N VAL A 165 13.97 6.57 5.37
CA VAL A 165 14.10 7.59 4.31
C VAL A 165 13.61 8.95 4.81
N VAL A 166 12.47 8.98 5.51
CA VAL A 166 11.94 10.20 6.11
C VAL A 166 12.91 10.79 7.11
N GLY A 167 13.40 9.99 8.06
CA GLY A 167 14.34 10.47 9.09
C GLY A 167 15.62 11.04 8.49
N VAL A 168 16.21 10.36 7.50
CA VAL A 168 17.42 10.83 6.81
C VAL A 168 17.12 12.12 6.05
N LEU A 169 16.04 12.20 5.29
CA LEU A 169 15.75 13.39 4.49
C LEU A 169 15.39 14.60 5.36
N LEU A 170 14.66 14.41 6.45
CA LEU A 170 14.37 15.50 7.39
C LEU A 170 15.67 16.02 8.03
N SER A 171 16.58 15.14 8.46
CA SER A 171 17.86 15.57 9.04
C SER A 171 18.77 16.32 8.04
N VAL A 172 18.80 15.90 6.76
CA VAL A 172 19.62 16.52 5.72
C VAL A 172 19.03 17.85 5.27
N PHE A 173 17.70 17.97 5.19
CA PHE A 173 17.00 19.16 4.68
C PHE A 173 16.39 20.05 5.77
N ASN A 174 16.97 20.06 6.98
CA ASN A 174 16.55 20.92 8.10
C ASN A 174 15.05 20.83 8.40
N GLU A 175 14.55 19.62 8.57
CA GLU A 175 13.14 19.30 8.89
C GLU A 175 12.11 19.75 7.84
N ASN A 176 12.56 20.00 6.62
CA ASN A 176 11.66 20.37 5.52
C ASN A 176 10.82 19.17 5.06
N LEU A 177 9.52 19.21 5.35
CA LEU A 177 8.55 18.17 5.01
C LEU A 177 8.42 17.91 3.50
N LEU A 178 8.72 18.90 2.65
CA LEU A 178 8.70 18.69 1.19
C LEU A 178 9.68 17.62 0.75
N ALA A 179 10.87 17.54 1.36
CA ALA A 179 11.94 16.67 0.92
C ALA A 179 11.53 15.19 0.84
N PRO A 180 11.00 14.54 1.91
CA PRO A 180 10.60 13.15 1.86
C PRO A 180 9.42 12.91 0.91
N PHE A 181 8.43 13.80 0.88
CA PHE A 181 7.27 13.63 0.00
C PHE A 181 7.64 13.76 -1.48
N LEU A 182 8.43 14.77 -1.85
CA LEU A 182 8.87 14.96 -3.23
C LEU A 182 9.84 13.88 -3.69
N PHE A 183 10.72 13.41 -2.81
CA PHE A 183 11.62 12.29 -3.11
C PHE A 183 10.83 11.04 -3.47
N ILE A 184 9.86 10.67 -2.63
CA ILE A 184 9.01 9.49 -2.85
C ILE A 184 8.13 9.68 -4.09
N ALA A 185 7.58 10.87 -4.32
CA ALA A 185 6.78 11.18 -5.51
C ALA A 185 7.61 11.03 -6.79
N LEU A 186 8.81 11.60 -6.82
CA LEU A 186 9.71 11.54 -7.97
C LEU A 186 10.19 10.11 -8.23
N LEU A 187 10.60 9.40 -7.19
CA LEU A 187 10.99 7.99 -7.29
C LEU A 187 9.82 7.13 -7.82
N GLY A 188 8.61 7.38 -7.34
CA GLY A 188 7.40 6.72 -7.82
C GLY A 188 7.14 6.98 -9.31
N LEU A 189 7.31 8.20 -9.78
CA LEU A 189 7.18 8.54 -11.20
C LEU A 189 8.23 7.83 -12.07
N ILE A 190 9.50 7.84 -11.64
CA ILE A 190 10.59 7.18 -12.35
C ILE A 190 10.32 5.67 -12.48
N ILE A 191 9.98 5.02 -11.36
CA ILE A 191 9.69 3.59 -11.34
C ILE A 191 8.41 3.29 -12.13
N GLY A 192 7.39 4.14 -12.01
CA GLY A 192 6.14 4.04 -12.76
C GLY A 192 6.35 4.08 -14.26
N PHE A 193 7.12 5.04 -14.74
CA PHE A 193 7.46 5.18 -16.16
C PHE A 193 8.32 4.02 -16.69
N TYR A 194 9.28 3.56 -15.88
CA TYR A 194 10.11 2.42 -16.25
C TYR A 194 9.27 1.13 -16.37
N ASN A 195 8.36 0.90 -15.44
CA ASN A 195 7.40 -0.23 -15.53
C ASN A 195 6.48 -0.09 -16.74
N PHE A 196 5.98 1.11 -17.03
CA PHE A 196 5.15 1.36 -18.21
C PHE A 196 5.82 0.90 -19.51
N LYS A 197 7.10 1.30 -19.71
CA LYS A 197 7.88 0.86 -20.88
C LYS A 197 8.03 -0.66 -20.97
N ASN A 198 8.19 -1.34 -19.82
CA ASN A 198 8.37 -2.79 -19.79
C ASN A 198 7.05 -3.58 -19.85
N MET A 199 5.91 -2.92 -19.61
CA MET A 199 4.60 -3.56 -19.68
C MET A 199 3.94 -3.49 -21.06
N ASN A 200 4.29 -2.51 -21.89
CA ASN A 200 3.62 -2.26 -23.17
C ASN A 200 4.01 -3.23 -24.31
N GLU A 201 5.01 -4.07 -24.12
CA GLU A 201 5.56 -4.91 -25.20
C GLU A 201 4.71 -6.14 -25.58
N SER A 202 3.54 -6.38 -24.93
CA SER A 202 2.81 -7.64 -25.16
C SER A 202 1.30 -7.55 -24.93
N PHE A 203 0.66 -6.43 -25.29
CA PHE A 203 -0.79 -6.34 -25.17
C PHE A 203 -1.47 -6.70 -26.49
N GLU A 204 -1.93 -7.93 -26.62
CA GLU A 204 -2.88 -8.35 -27.67
C GLU A 204 -4.30 -8.31 -27.07
N ALA A 205 -5.09 -7.34 -27.53
CA ALA A 205 -6.45 -7.10 -27.03
C ALA A 205 -7.46 -8.21 -27.43
N GLU A 206 -7.01 -9.23 -28.14
CA GLU A 206 -7.88 -10.22 -28.79
C GLU A 206 -8.44 -11.28 -27.82
N ASP A 207 -7.75 -11.56 -26.71
CA ASP A 207 -8.16 -12.60 -25.76
C ASP A 207 -9.22 -12.18 -24.73
N LEU A 208 -9.60 -10.90 -24.70
CA LEU A 208 -10.49 -10.37 -23.65
C LEU A 208 -11.98 -10.66 -23.84
N LYS A 209 -12.36 -11.17 -25.04
CA LYS A 209 -13.79 -11.35 -25.36
C LYS A 209 -14.47 -12.53 -24.67
N GLN A 210 -13.75 -13.42 -23.98
CA GLN A 210 -14.30 -14.67 -23.44
C GLN A 210 -14.28 -14.81 -21.92
N GLN A 211 -13.80 -13.84 -21.16
CA GLN A 211 -13.78 -14.01 -19.71
C GLN A 211 -15.16 -13.72 -19.11
N PRO A 212 -15.76 -14.67 -18.34
CA PRO A 212 -17.05 -14.45 -17.71
C PRO A 212 -16.94 -13.32 -16.69
N LYS A 213 -17.84 -12.33 -16.79
CA LYS A 213 -17.90 -11.20 -15.86
C LYS A 213 -18.22 -11.76 -14.47
N LEU A 214 -17.24 -11.75 -13.58
CA LEU A 214 -17.44 -12.07 -12.17
C LEU A 214 -18.39 -11.04 -11.54
N LYS A 215 -19.52 -11.51 -11.02
CA LYS A 215 -20.43 -10.68 -10.22
C LYS A 215 -19.85 -10.52 -8.80
N PHE A 216 -20.08 -9.38 -8.18
CA PHE A 216 -19.59 -9.08 -6.82
C PHE A 216 -20.06 -10.14 -5.79
N TYR A 217 -21.22 -10.73 -6.01
CA TYR A 217 -21.81 -11.79 -5.19
C TYR A 217 -21.60 -13.21 -5.76
N ASP A 218 -20.53 -13.44 -6.53
CA ASP A 218 -20.21 -14.79 -7.00
C ASP A 218 -19.83 -15.68 -5.80
N SER A 219 -20.54 -16.81 -5.63
CA SER A 219 -20.34 -17.73 -4.51
C SER A 219 -18.91 -18.27 -4.38
N ARG A 220 -18.14 -18.22 -5.47
CA ARG A 220 -16.72 -18.65 -5.49
C ARG A 220 -15.78 -17.61 -4.86
N VAL A 221 -16.16 -16.34 -4.87
CA VAL A 221 -15.29 -15.21 -4.46
C VAL A 221 -15.75 -14.63 -3.11
N TRP A 222 -17.06 -14.65 -2.85
CA TRP A 222 -17.67 -14.05 -1.68
C TRP A 222 -17.06 -14.49 -0.33
N PRO A 223 -16.79 -15.79 -0.07
CA PRO A 223 -16.19 -16.20 1.21
C PRO A 223 -14.79 -15.62 1.42
N SER A 224 -13.99 -15.56 0.34
CA SER A 224 -12.64 -14.97 0.40
C SER A 224 -12.69 -13.45 0.64
N LEU A 225 -13.68 -12.77 0.06
CA LEU A 225 -13.89 -11.34 0.29
C LEU A 225 -14.29 -11.05 1.74
N LEU A 226 -15.15 -11.85 2.34
CA LEU A 226 -15.54 -11.74 3.74
C LEU A 226 -14.30 -11.87 4.65
N VAL A 227 -13.53 -12.95 4.48
CA VAL A 227 -12.32 -13.18 5.29
C VAL A 227 -11.35 -12.01 5.13
N ALA A 228 -11.09 -11.56 3.90
CA ALA A 228 -10.20 -10.42 3.64
C ALA A 228 -10.71 -9.14 4.30
N SER A 229 -12.03 -8.90 4.30
CA SER A 229 -12.64 -7.73 4.94
C SER A 229 -12.47 -7.75 6.46
N PHE A 230 -12.73 -8.87 7.12
CA PHE A 230 -12.52 -9.01 8.55
C PHE A 230 -11.05 -8.85 8.95
N MET A 231 -10.15 -9.47 8.21
CA MET A 231 -8.70 -9.29 8.43
C MET A 231 -8.27 -7.83 8.21
N GLY A 232 -8.83 -7.17 7.21
CA GLY A 232 -8.57 -5.76 6.93
C GLY A 232 -9.04 -4.85 8.06
N ILE A 233 -10.24 -5.08 8.60
CA ILE A 233 -10.78 -4.33 9.74
C ILE A 233 -9.91 -4.56 10.99
N ALA A 234 -9.57 -5.80 11.32
CA ALA A 234 -8.73 -6.12 12.46
C ALA A 234 -7.34 -5.44 12.36
N ASN A 235 -6.73 -5.50 11.17
CA ASN A 235 -5.46 -4.82 10.92
C ASN A 235 -5.58 -3.29 11.03
N ALA A 236 -6.63 -2.70 10.49
CA ALA A 236 -6.87 -1.26 10.59
C ALA A 236 -7.06 -0.81 12.04
N CYS A 237 -7.84 -1.53 12.83
CA CYS A 237 -8.01 -1.28 14.26
C CYS A 237 -6.65 -1.34 14.98
N LEU A 238 -5.85 -2.38 14.75
CA LEU A 238 -4.54 -2.55 15.37
C LEU A 238 -3.60 -1.40 15.00
N VAL A 239 -3.54 -1.02 13.73
CA VAL A 239 -2.69 0.07 13.24
C VAL A 239 -3.10 1.42 13.84
N LEU A 240 -4.39 1.74 13.83
CA LEU A 240 -4.88 3.04 14.30
C LEU A 240 -4.80 3.18 15.84
N THR A 241 -5.01 2.10 16.57
CA THR A 241 -4.96 2.13 18.04
C THR A 241 -3.55 1.99 18.61
N SER A 242 -2.60 1.42 17.86
CA SER A 242 -1.25 1.15 18.35
C SER A 242 -0.51 2.41 18.80
N ALA A 243 -0.62 3.51 18.06
CA ALA A 243 0.03 4.78 18.40
C ALA A 243 -0.56 5.40 19.67
N LEU A 244 -1.89 5.37 19.81
CA LEU A 244 -2.59 5.88 21.00
C LEU A 244 -2.25 5.03 22.22
N TYR A 245 -2.34 3.70 22.09
CA TYR A 245 -2.00 2.78 23.17
C TYR A 245 -0.56 2.92 23.64
N THR A 246 0.38 3.07 22.70
CA THR A 246 1.78 3.30 23.01
C THR A 246 1.97 4.59 23.81
N LYS A 247 1.30 5.66 23.41
CA LYS A 247 1.36 6.95 24.09
C LYS A 247 0.78 6.89 25.50
N ASP A 248 -0.38 6.25 25.67
CA ASP A 248 -1.17 6.32 26.90
C ASP A 248 -0.71 5.27 27.93
N VAL A 249 -0.15 4.13 27.49
CA VAL A 249 0.11 2.97 28.35
C VAL A 249 1.59 2.58 28.44
N ILE A 250 2.34 2.69 27.36
CA ILE A 250 3.71 2.14 27.29
C ILE A 250 4.74 3.20 27.66
N ILE A 251 4.56 4.45 27.23
CA ILE A 251 5.57 5.50 27.42
C ILE A 251 5.27 6.35 28.63
N THR A 252 5.96 6.08 29.72
CA THR A 252 5.90 6.87 30.96
C THR A 252 7.05 7.88 31.12
N ASN A 253 8.16 7.72 30.38
CA ASN A 253 9.42 8.44 30.65
C ASN A 253 10.05 9.08 29.39
N GLY A 254 9.34 10.01 28.71
CA GLY A 254 9.99 10.91 27.73
C GLY A 254 10.56 10.28 26.45
N GLU A 255 10.37 8.97 26.23
CA GLU A 255 10.75 8.34 24.97
C GLU A 255 9.85 8.77 23.82
N SER A 256 10.39 8.81 22.61
CA SER A 256 9.61 9.18 21.44
C SER A 256 8.58 8.11 21.10
N VAL A 257 7.29 8.39 21.28
CA VAL A 257 6.17 7.54 20.85
C VAL A 257 6.33 7.09 19.40
N TYR A 258 6.79 8.00 18.55
CA TYR A 258 6.99 7.73 17.14
C TYR A 258 8.06 6.67 16.88
N ALA A 259 9.14 6.66 17.65
CA ALA A 259 10.21 5.66 17.52
C ALA A 259 9.71 4.26 17.89
N VAL A 260 8.99 4.12 18.99
CA VAL A 260 8.44 2.82 19.43
C VAL A 260 7.41 2.28 18.43
N VAL A 261 6.51 3.14 17.97
CA VAL A 261 5.50 2.77 16.95
C VAL A 261 6.17 2.40 15.63
N ALA A 262 7.16 3.17 15.18
CA ALA A 262 7.90 2.88 13.95
C ALA A 262 8.66 1.55 14.02
N ILE A 263 9.28 1.25 15.16
CA ILE A 263 9.95 -0.05 15.39
C ILE A 263 8.91 -1.18 15.33
N GLY A 264 7.78 -1.04 16.02
CA GLY A 264 6.70 -2.03 16.01
C GLY A 264 6.19 -2.33 14.60
N PHE A 265 5.88 -1.30 13.82
CA PHE A 265 5.45 -1.46 12.41
C PHE A 265 6.55 -2.09 11.55
N SER A 266 7.81 -1.71 11.77
CA SER A 266 8.93 -2.30 11.03
C SER A 266 9.08 -3.79 11.32
N LEU A 267 8.94 -4.21 12.56
CA LEU A 267 8.99 -5.63 12.95
C LEU A 267 7.85 -6.44 12.33
N VAL A 268 6.62 -5.90 12.33
CA VAL A 268 5.46 -6.52 11.66
C VAL A 268 5.69 -6.64 10.16
N ALA A 269 6.17 -5.57 9.51
CA ALA A 269 6.44 -5.57 8.08
C ALA A 269 7.59 -6.52 7.72
N MET A 270 8.66 -6.57 8.53
CA MET A 270 9.78 -7.51 8.34
C MET A 270 9.31 -8.97 8.45
N SER A 271 8.47 -9.28 9.44
CA SER A 271 7.92 -10.64 9.59
C SER A 271 7.02 -11.01 8.40
N GLY A 272 6.20 -10.08 7.90
CA GLY A 272 5.39 -10.27 6.70
C GLY A 272 6.24 -10.46 5.43
N MET A 273 7.30 -9.68 5.27
CA MET A 273 8.25 -9.83 4.17
C MET A 273 8.97 -11.19 4.23
N PHE A 274 9.43 -11.59 5.42
CA PHE A 274 10.03 -12.91 5.63
C PHE A 274 9.06 -14.04 5.26
N ALA A 275 7.82 -13.98 5.73
CA ALA A 275 6.79 -14.97 5.41
C ALA A 275 6.54 -15.04 3.90
N ASN A 276 6.43 -13.91 3.21
CA ASN A 276 6.21 -13.87 1.77
C ASN A 276 7.38 -14.47 0.97
N LEU A 277 8.62 -14.08 1.29
CA LEU A 277 9.79 -14.50 0.52
C LEU A 277 10.29 -15.90 0.88
N PHE A 278 10.30 -16.25 2.16
CA PHE A 278 10.88 -17.52 2.60
C PHE A 278 9.85 -18.64 2.75
N ILE A 279 8.61 -18.33 3.13
CA ILE A 279 7.58 -19.35 3.30
C ILE A 279 6.77 -19.53 2.01
N VAL A 280 6.19 -18.45 1.49
CA VAL A 280 5.26 -18.55 0.37
C VAL A 280 5.99 -18.73 -0.96
N ASP A 281 7.02 -17.89 -1.24
CA ASP A 281 7.73 -17.92 -2.51
C ASP A 281 8.61 -19.17 -2.65
N LYS A 282 9.43 -19.46 -1.63
CA LYS A 282 10.39 -20.58 -1.69
C LYS A 282 9.70 -21.95 -1.70
N PHE A 283 8.70 -22.14 -0.85
CA PHE A 283 7.99 -23.43 -0.75
C PHE A 283 6.84 -23.57 -1.74
N LYS A 284 6.48 -22.52 -2.48
CA LYS A 284 5.38 -22.49 -3.47
C LYS A 284 4.08 -23.11 -2.95
N ILE A 285 3.75 -22.83 -1.69
CA ILE A 285 2.63 -23.45 -0.98
C ILE A 285 1.31 -23.03 -1.66
N ARG A 286 0.42 -23.98 -1.88
CA ARG A 286 -0.91 -23.70 -2.42
C ARG A 286 -1.73 -22.87 -1.41
N PRO A 287 -2.51 -21.86 -1.84
CA PRO A 287 -3.27 -20.97 -0.95
C PRO A 287 -4.18 -21.73 0.05
N LEU A 288 -4.84 -22.78 -0.40
CA LEU A 288 -5.69 -23.62 0.46
C LEU A 288 -4.92 -24.30 1.60
N ASN A 289 -3.68 -24.71 1.36
CA ASN A 289 -2.85 -25.30 2.40
C ASN A 289 -2.40 -24.25 3.42
N LEU A 290 -2.06 -23.04 2.98
CA LEU A 290 -1.74 -21.92 3.88
C LEU A 290 -2.92 -21.62 4.82
N ILE A 291 -4.14 -21.54 4.28
CA ILE A 291 -5.35 -21.30 5.08
C ILE A 291 -5.55 -22.43 6.09
N LYS A 292 -5.40 -23.69 5.68
CA LYS A 292 -5.52 -24.85 6.59
C LYS A 292 -4.49 -24.82 7.72
N TRP A 293 -3.23 -24.53 7.42
CA TRP A 293 -2.16 -24.44 8.41
C TRP A 293 -2.41 -23.33 9.42
N LEU A 294 -2.79 -22.14 8.96
CA LEU A 294 -3.13 -21.01 9.82
C LEU A 294 -4.37 -21.28 10.66
N SER A 295 -5.37 -21.97 10.11
CA SER A 295 -6.58 -22.36 10.85
C SER A 295 -6.28 -23.40 11.94
N LEU A 296 -5.37 -24.36 11.69
CA LEU A 296 -4.95 -25.35 12.68
C LEU A 296 -4.26 -24.73 13.90
N ILE A 297 -3.47 -23.65 13.69
CA ILE A 297 -2.83 -22.93 14.80
C ILE A 297 -3.90 -22.31 15.73
N HIS A 298 -4.99 -21.78 15.19
CA HIS A 298 -6.08 -21.19 15.98
C HIS A 298 -6.97 -22.25 16.67
N ILE A 299 -7.09 -23.45 16.11
CA ILE A 299 -7.89 -24.54 16.69
C ILE A 299 -7.12 -25.24 17.83
N SER A 300 -5.80 -25.21 17.82
CA SER A 300 -4.95 -25.85 18.85
C SER A 300 -4.79 -25.02 20.13
N GLU A 301 -5.26 -23.79 20.19
CA GLU A 301 -5.36 -23.05 21.45
C GLU A 301 -6.52 -23.62 22.28
N PRO A 302 -6.24 -24.31 23.41
CA PRO A 302 -7.32 -24.75 24.28
C PRO A 302 -7.99 -23.50 24.84
N THR A 303 -9.25 -23.29 24.48
CA THR A 303 -10.11 -22.31 25.16
C THR A 303 -10.12 -22.65 26.64
N ARG A 304 -9.29 -21.98 27.44
CA ARG A 304 -9.41 -22.03 28.90
C ARG A 304 -10.78 -21.47 29.24
N PRO A 305 -11.65 -22.27 29.89
CA PRO A 305 -12.90 -21.74 30.39
C PRO A 305 -12.56 -20.62 31.37
N LEU A 306 -13.03 -19.42 31.10
CA LEU A 306 -13.05 -18.35 32.08
C LEU A 306 -13.88 -18.80 33.26
N ARG A 307 -13.24 -19.09 34.38
CA ARG A 307 -13.86 -19.23 35.68
C ARG A 307 -14.01 -17.86 36.33
#